data_31bd534d74872cdc48634f653ce29f11
#
_entry.id   31bd534d74872cdc48634f653ce29f11
#
_cell.length_a   1.000
_cell.length_b   1.000
_cell.length_c   1.000
_cell.angle_alpha   90.00
_cell.angle_beta   90.00
_cell.angle_gamma   90.00
#
_symmetry.space_group_name_H-M   'P 1'
#
loop_
_entity.id
_entity.type
_entity.pdbx_description
1 polymer ?
#
loop_
_entity_poly.entity_id
_entity_poly.type
_entity_poly.pdbx_seq_one_letter_code
_entity_poly.pdbx_strand_id
1 'polypeptide(L)'
;MAGPRRTVARKEDGVSVDVLGADYRLIMAVLGQAGDSLTARQTAVALGWDSSVPSRVESARGRLKWLVERGWLAEDRPGRFMLPAAAA
;
A
#
# COMPACT_ATOMS: atom_id res chain seq x y z
N MET A 1 -17.84 14.31 -14.98
CA MET A 1 -17.19 13.98 -14.18
C MET A 1 -16.83 12.70 -14.26
N ALA A 2 -15.88 12.53 -13.92
CA ALA A 2 -15.43 11.45 -14.08
C ALA A 2 -15.98 10.53 -13.35
N GLY A 3 -16.30 9.91 -13.49
CA GLY A 3 -16.76 9.08 -12.88
C GLY A 3 -16.26 8.46 -11.99
N PRO A 4 -16.80 7.69 -11.52
CA PRO A 4 -16.50 7.08 -10.51
C PRO A 4 -15.58 6.12 -10.65
N ARG A 5 -14.52 6.31 -10.95
CA ARG A 5 -13.71 5.39 -11.04
C ARG A 5 -13.28 5.02 -9.79
N ARG A 6 -12.78 4.03 -9.45
CA ARG A 6 -12.33 3.56 -8.37
C ARG A 6 -11.04 4.07 -8.10
N THR A 7 -10.66 5.21 -8.17
CA THR A 7 -9.40 5.79 -7.97
C THR A 7 -9.09 5.87 -6.49
N VAL A 8 -7.92 5.53 -6.10
CA VAL A 8 -7.51 5.62 -4.72
C VAL A 8 -7.33 7.10 -4.39
N ALA A 9 -7.87 7.54 -3.30
CA ALA A 9 -7.79 8.93 -2.90
C ALA A 9 -6.35 9.29 -2.52
N ARG A 10 -5.97 10.52 -2.76
CA ARG A 10 -4.65 10.97 -2.34
C ARG A 10 -4.70 11.28 -0.86
N LYS A 11 -3.56 11.04 -0.16
CA LYS A 11 -3.51 11.31 1.23
C LYS A 11 -3.11 12.74 1.42
N GLU A 12 -4.03 13.63 1.42
CA GLU A 12 -3.73 15.02 1.61
C GLU A 12 -4.92 15.68 2.29
N ASP A 13 -4.74 16.81 2.85
CA ASP A 13 -5.84 17.56 3.47
C ASP A 13 -6.57 16.76 4.53
N GLY A 14 -5.89 15.98 5.27
CA GLY A 14 -6.51 15.28 6.38
C GLY A 14 -7.33 14.08 6.01
N VAL A 15 -7.21 13.59 4.80
CA VAL A 15 -7.98 12.43 4.39
C VAL A 15 -7.54 11.22 5.21
N SER A 16 -8.50 10.49 5.73
CA SER A 16 -8.24 9.31 6.54
C SER A 16 -8.08 8.07 5.70
N VAL A 17 -7.39 7.09 6.20
CA VAL A 17 -7.21 5.83 5.49
C VAL A 17 -8.54 5.14 5.26
N ASP A 18 -9.59 5.53 5.97
CA ASP A 18 -10.89 4.92 5.78
C ASP A 18 -11.50 5.15 4.40
N VAL A 19 -10.97 6.09 3.63
CA VAL A 19 -11.48 6.31 2.28
C VAL A 19 -10.89 5.32 1.30
N LEU A 20 -9.92 4.52 1.70
CA LEU A 20 -9.31 3.56 0.81
C LEU A 20 -10.15 2.30 0.71
N GLY A 21 -10.05 1.60 -0.38
CA GLY A 21 -10.72 0.32 -0.52
C GLY A 21 -10.17 -0.71 0.44
N ALA A 22 -10.89 -1.81 0.61
CA ALA A 22 -10.54 -2.81 1.60
C ALA A 22 -9.13 -3.37 1.43
N ASP A 23 -8.72 -3.70 0.22
CA ASP A 23 -7.39 -4.25 0.00
C ASP A 23 -6.31 -3.25 0.37
N TYR A 24 -6.54 -1.99 0.05
CA TYR A 24 -5.56 -0.94 0.36
C TYR A 24 -5.49 -0.72 1.86
N ARG A 25 -6.62 -0.80 2.56
CA ARG A 25 -6.63 -0.65 4.01
C ARG A 25 -5.87 -1.79 4.69
N LEU A 26 -6.01 -3.00 4.15
CA LEU A 26 -5.28 -4.13 4.70
C LEU A 26 -3.77 -3.95 4.50
N ILE A 27 -3.37 -3.44 3.35
CA ILE A 27 -1.97 -3.17 3.09
C ILE A 27 -1.43 -2.14 4.08
N MET A 28 -2.21 -1.09 4.30
CA MET A 28 -1.78 -0.06 5.25
C MET A 28 -1.64 -0.64 6.66
N ALA A 29 -2.55 -1.51 7.05
CA ALA A 29 -2.50 -2.12 8.37
C ALA A 29 -1.28 -3.03 8.51
N VAL A 30 -1.00 -3.81 7.48
CA VAL A 30 0.14 -4.71 7.50
C VAL A 30 1.43 -3.94 7.63
N LEU A 31 1.58 -2.87 6.85
CA LEU A 31 2.80 -2.08 6.90
C LEU A 31 2.91 -1.32 8.21
N GLY A 32 1.79 -0.89 8.76
CA GLY A 32 1.80 -0.20 10.04
C GLY A 32 2.24 -1.11 11.19
N GLN A 33 1.96 -2.40 11.09
CA GLN A 33 2.33 -3.33 12.13
C GLN A 33 3.72 -3.90 11.95
N ALA A 34 4.27 -3.81 10.75
CA ALA A 34 5.54 -4.44 10.46
C ALA A 34 6.71 -3.79 11.17
N GLY A 35 6.66 -2.51 11.44
CA GLY A 35 7.75 -1.83 12.10
C GLY A 35 8.97 -1.60 11.23
N ASP A 36 8.94 -2.01 9.99
CA ASP A 36 10.04 -1.84 9.05
C ASP A 36 9.48 -1.93 7.65
N SER A 37 10.31 -1.67 6.66
CA SER A 37 9.85 -1.74 5.28
C SER A 37 9.64 -3.20 4.87
N LEU A 38 8.74 -3.42 3.94
CA LEU A 38 8.46 -4.75 3.42
C LEU A 38 8.57 -4.75 1.91
N THR A 39 8.96 -5.88 1.35
CA THR A 39 8.94 -6.06 -0.10
C THR A 39 7.52 -6.45 -0.50
N ALA A 40 7.25 -6.44 -1.79
CA ALA A 40 5.94 -6.87 -2.29
C ALA A 40 5.65 -8.31 -1.91
N ARG A 41 6.65 -9.18 -1.96
CA ARG A 41 6.45 -10.57 -1.58
C ARG A 41 6.13 -10.69 -0.09
N GLN A 42 6.85 -9.96 0.76
CA GLN A 42 6.57 -9.99 2.19
C GLN A 42 5.19 -9.45 2.49
N THR A 43 4.76 -8.42 1.76
CA THR A 43 3.44 -7.87 1.93
C THR A 43 2.38 -8.89 1.52
N ALA A 44 2.58 -9.59 0.42
CA ALA A 44 1.64 -10.61 -0.03
C ALA A 44 1.50 -11.70 1.02
N VAL A 45 2.61 -12.13 1.61
CA VAL A 45 2.58 -13.16 2.66
C VAL A 45 1.79 -12.65 3.86
N ALA A 46 2.04 -11.42 4.27
CA ALA A 46 1.33 -10.86 5.41
C ALA A 46 -0.15 -10.69 5.16
N LEU A 47 -0.55 -10.49 3.90
CA LEU A 47 -1.95 -10.39 3.55
C LEU A 47 -2.62 -11.76 3.44
N GLY A 48 -1.85 -12.81 3.54
CA GLY A 48 -2.40 -14.15 3.38
C GLY A 48 -2.52 -14.58 1.92
N TRP A 49 -1.88 -13.86 1.01
CA TRP A 49 -1.93 -14.23 -0.41
C TRP A 49 -0.83 -15.24 -0.69
N ASP A 50 -1.06 -16.07 -1.71
CA ASP A 50 -0.10 -17.11 -2.06
C ASP A 50 1.10 -16.48 -2.77
N SER A 51 2.20 -16.30 -2.08
CA SER A 51 3.36 -15.64 -2.63
C SER A 51 4.13 -16.52 -3.62
N SER A 52 3.72 -17.77 -3.78
CA SER A 52 4.34 -18.62 -4.80
C SER A 52 3.71 -18.36 -6.16
N VAL A 53 2.62 -17.59 -6.22
CA VAL A 53 1.99 -17.26 -7.47
C VAL A 53 2.49 -15.88 -7.90
N PRO A 54 3.26 -15.79 -8.99
CA PRO A 54 3.85 -14.52 -9.37
C PRO A 54 2.84 -13.38 -9.55
N SER A 55 1.66 -13.69 -10.08
CA SER A 55 0.66 -12.63 -10.29
C SER A 55 0.17 -12.05 -8.99
N ARG A 56 0.20 -12.82 -7.90
CA ARG A 56 -0.21 -12.29 -6.61
C ARG A 56 0.81 -11.30 -6.08
N VAL A 57 2.08 -11.62 -6.24
CA VAL A 57 3.15 -10.72 -5.82
C VAL A 57 3.13 -9.45 -6.67
N GLU A 58 2.91 -9.58 -7.97
CA GLU A 58 2.81 -8.41 -8.83
C GLU A 58 1.59 -7.56 -8.50
N SER A 59 0.50 -8.18 -8.11
CA SER A 59 -0.68 -7.44 -7.69
C SER A 59 -0.39 -6.64 -6.44
N ALA A 60 0.34 -7.22 -5.50
CA ALA A 60 0.74 -6.51 -4.28
C ALA A 60 1.66 -5.35 -4.63
N ARG A 61 2.62 -5.58 -5.53
CA ARG A 61 3.55 -4.54 -5.93
C ARG A 61 2.82 -3.38 -6.59
N GLY A 62 1.88 -3.66 -7.46
CA GLY A 62 1.12 -2.62 -8.13
C GLY A 62 0.36 -1.73 -7.15
N ARG A 63 -0.25 -2.36 -6.16
CA ARG A 63 -0.99 -1.62 -5.15
C ARG A 63 -0.06 -0.80 -4.27
N LEU A 64 1.09 -1.35 -3.92
CA LEU A 64 2.06 -0.63 -3.11
C LEU A 64 2.59 0.59 -3.86
N LYS A 65 2.91 0.42 -5.15
CA LYS A 65 3.41 1.53 -5.94
C LYS A 65 2.35 2.62 -6.09
N TRP A 66 1.09 2.21 -6.21
CA TRP A 66 0.05 3.19 -6.36
C TRP A 66 -0.13 3.99 -5.08
N LEU A 67 -0.02 3.35 -3.94
CA LEU A 67 -0.11 4.04 -2.67
C LEU A 67 1.07 5.01 -2.49
N VAL A 68 2.24 4.63 -2.97
CA VAL A 68 3.39 5.52 -2.93
C VAL A 68 3.12 6.77 -3.79
N GLU A 69 2.60 6.56 -4.99
CA GLU A 69 2.33 7.68 -5.86
C GLU A 69 1.32 8.65 -5.29
N ARG A 70 0.43 8.18 -4.45
CA ARG A 70 -0.59 9.03 -3.90
C ARG A 70 -0.27 9.51 -2.49
N GLY A 71 0.94 9.27 -2.01
CA GLY A 71 1.38 9.81 -0.75
C GLY A 71 1.04 9.00 0.49
N TRP A 72 0.45 7.81 0.32
CA TRP A 72 0.09 6.99 1.47
C TRP A 72 1.28 6.18 1.99
N LEU A 73 2.21 5.83 1.13
CA LEU A 73 3.37 5.03 1.51
C LEU A 73 4.64 5.67 0.96
N ALA A 74 5.76 5.24 1.46
CA ALA A 74 7.06 5.63 0.94
C ALA A 74 7.81 4.39 0.48
N GLU A 75 8.65 4.54 -0.51
CA GLU A 75 9.51 3.46 -0.96
C GLU A 75 10.87 3.79 -0.39
N ASP A 76 11.27 3.07 0.66
CA ASP A 76 12.51 3.34 1.35
C ASP A 76 13.71 3.03 0.47
N ARG A 77 13.70 1.91 -0.21
CA ARG A 77 14.69 1.53 -1.18
C ARG A 77 13.94 0.88 -2.29
N PRO A 78 14.50 0.75 -3.47
CA PRO A 78 13.77 0.14 -4.57
C PRO A 78 13.19 -1.20 -4.14
N GLY A 79 11.89 -1.32 -4.24
CA GLY A 79 11.18 -2.56 -3.91
C GLY A 79 10.84 -2.74 -2.46
N ARG A 80 11.14 -1.78 -1.57
CA ARG A 80 10.79 -1.89 -0.16
C ARG A 80 9.90 -0.73 0.24
N PHE A 81 8.77 -1.04 0.81
CA PHE A 81 7.70 -0.08 1.08
C PHE A 81 7.44 0.04 2.58
N MET A 82 7.08 1.21 3.02
CA MET A 82 6.81 1.46 4.42
C MET A 82 5.90 2.66 4.57
N LEU A 83 5.36 2.87 5.76
CA LEU A 83 4.59 4.07 6.00
C LEU A 83 5.55 5.26 5.96
N PRO A 84 5.10 6.40 5.49
CA PRO A 84 5.96 7.57 5.46
C PRO A 84 6.34 7.94 6.88
N ALA A 85 7.49 8.54 7.02
CA ALA A 85 7.91 8.98 8.33
C ALA A 85 6.86 9.93 8.87
N ALA A 86 6.62 9.83 10.13
CA ALA A 86 5.59 10.63 10.68
C ALA A 86 5.96 12.06 10.48
N ALA A 87 5.08 12.81 10.07
CA ALA A 87 5.35 14.13 9.82
C ALA A 87 5.43 14.71 11.13
N ALA A 88 6.44 14.97 11.53
CA ALA A 88 6.61 15.39 12.88
C ALA A 88 5.93 16.66 13.13
#